data_e06f9e1d449417443947ef99d0f2e9a5
#
_entry.id   e06f9e1d449417443947ef99d0f2e9a5
#
_cell.length_a   1.000
_cell.length_b   1.000
_cell.length_c   1.000
_cell.angle_alpha   90.00
_cell.angle_beta   90.00
_cell.angle_gamma   90.00
#
_symmetry.space_group_name_H-M   'P 1'
#
loop_
_entity.id
_entity.type
_entity.pdbx_description
1 polymer ?
#
loop_
_entity_poly.entity_id
_entity_poly.type
_entity_poly.pdbx_seq_one_letter_code
_entity_poly.pdbx_strand_id
1 'polypeptide(L)'
;MLRAVSFVGNYAEKVFLHLMYLTGITEHEWYVDDVEFNYVYFREGRYSGYELKNALEDLSRLSFARIRRYPLKTDIDTIDEYKDYVESECDSLLLFYDGGYFEFYSKDVDTLHTIFKFGVENGFERIEYVDDANDVRTWMHF
;
A
#
# COMPACT_ATOMS: atom_id res chain seq x y z
N MET A 1 14.85 12.48 4.15
CA MET A 1 14.29 11.33 4.85
C MET A 1 13.45 10.52 3.88
N LEU A 2 13.59 9.21 3.91
CA LEU A 2 12.81 8.32 3.04
C LEU A 2 11.33 8.33 3.43
N ARG A 3 10.46 8.36 2.42
CA ARG A 3 9.00 8.31 2.58
C ARG A 3 8.41 7.04 2.01
N ALA A 4 8.89 6.59 0.86
CA ALA A 4 8.26 5.52 0.11
C ALA A 4 9.24 4.81 -0.83
N VAL A 5 8.76 3.72 -1.39
CA VAL A 5 9.34 3.06 -2.57
C VAL A 5 8.27 3.05 -3.65
N SER A 6 8.63 3.47 -4.86
CA SER A 6 7.74 3.41 -6.01
C SER A 6 8.29 2.44 -7.05
N PHE A 7 7.39 1.76 -7.74
CA PHE A 7 7.76 0.82 -8.81
C PHE A 7 6.58 0.48 -9.70
N VAL A 8 6.88 -0.16 -10.82
CA VAL A 8 5.88 -0.70 -11.74
C VAL A 8 5.97 -2.22 -11.70
N GLY A 9 4.83 -2.87 -11.49
CA GLY A 9 4.74 -4.33 -11.45
C GLY A 9 3.55 -4.84 -12.24
N ASN A 10 3.68 -6.05 -12.78
CA ASN A 10 2.59 -6.75 -13.45
C ASN A 10 1.90 -7.68 -12.46
N TYR A 11 0.63 -8.05 -12.73
CA TYR A 11 -0.14 -8.96 -11.91
C TYR A 11 -0.31 -8.49 -10.48
N ALA A 12 -1.01 -7.38 -10.35
CA ALA A 12 -1.25 -6.67 -9.11
C ALA A 12 -1.65 -7.57 -7.95
N GLU A 13 -2.54 -8.53 -8.16
CA GLU A 13 -3.06 -9.40 -7.11
C GLU A 13 -1.97 -10.17 -6.36
N LYS A 14 -0.96 -10.68 -7.07
CA LYS A 14 0.16 -11.41 -6.45
C LYS A 14 1.13 -10.48 -5.76
N VAL A 15 1.38 -9.32 -6.35
CA VAL A 15 2.25 -8.29 -5.77
C VAL A 15 1.65 -7.78 -4.48
N PHE A 16 0.36 -7.46 -4.46
CA PHE A 16 -0.34 -7.03 -3.25
C PHE A 16 -0.15 -8.03 -2.12
N LEU A 17 -0.42 -9.30 -2.40
CA LEU A 17 -0.35 -10.33 -1.36
C LEU A 17 1.08 -10.45 -0.80
N HIS A 18 2.08 -10.45 -1.65
CA HIS A 18 3.49 -10.49 -1.23
C HIS A 18 3.88 -9.27 -0.39
N LEU A 19 3.49 -8.07 -0.82
CA LEU A 19 3.77 -6.84 -0.06
C LEU A 19 3.11 -6.89 1.33
N MET A 20 1.89 -7.39 1.39
CA MET A 20 1.18 -7.51 2.66
C MET A 20 1.85 -8.54 3.58
N TYR A 21 2.31 -9.67 3.06
CA TYR A 21 3.06 -10.65 3.85
C TYR A 21 4.37 -10.07 4.39
N LEU A 22 5.11 -9.33 3.56
CA LEU A 22 6.35 -8.67 3.98
C LEU A 22 6.12 -7.63 5.08
N THR A 23 4.91 -7.12 5.19
CA THR A 23 4.56 -6.07 6.17
C THR A 23 3.67 -6.58 7.32
N GLY A 24 3.55 -7.92 7.49
CA GLY A 24 2.83 -8.51 8.60
C GLY A 24 1.31 -8.39 8.47
N ILE A 25 0.76 -8.96 7.39
CA ILE A 25 -0.67 -8.81 7.06
C ILE A 25 -1.62 -9.23 8.19
N THR A 26 -1.31 -10.34 8.89
CA THR A 26 -2.20 -10.89 9.93
C THR A 26 -2.00 -10.25 11.29
N GLU A 27 -1.00 -9.39 11.45
CA GLU A 27 -0.60 -8.80 12.73
C GLU A 27 -1.07 -7.35 12.87
N HIS A 28 -1.84 -6.85 11.91
CA HIS A 28 -2.27 -5.47 11.83
C HIS A 28 -3.74 -5.37 11.46
N GLU A 29 -4.29 -4.19 11.61
CA GLU A 29 -5.57 -3.82 11.04
C GLU A 29 -5.34 -3.03 9.77
N TRP A 30 -6.31 -3.09 8.86
CA TRP A 30 -6.19 -2.51 7.54
C TRP A 30 -7.44 -1.72 7.19
N TYR A 31 -7.26 -0.71 6.37
CA TYR A 31 -8.37 0.05 5.82
C TYR A 31 -8.17 0.25 4.32
N VAL A 32 -9.19 -0.07 3.55
CA VAL A 32 -9.16 0.02 2.09
C VAL A 32 -10.14 1.07 1.62
N ASP A 33 -9.69 1.98 0.78
CA ASP A 33 -10.55 2.95 0.12
C ASP A 33 -10.02 3.29 -1.28
N ASP A 34 -10.66 4.25 -1.96
CA ASP A 34 -10.32 4.66 -3.32
C ASP A 34 -10.24 3.47 -4.29
N VAL A 35 -11.13 2.51 -4.14
CA VAL A 35 -11.12 1.30 -4.96
C VAL A 35 -11.83 1.54 -6.29
N GLU A 36 -11.14 1.22 -7.38
CA GLU A 36 -11.74 1.10 -8.70
C GLU A 36 -11.30 -0.24 -9.32
N PHE A 37 -12.26 -0.99 -9.84
CA PHE A 37 -12.03 -2.35 -10.32
C PHE A 37 -12.87 -2.66 -11.57
N ASN A 38 -12.40 -3.66 -12.33
CA ASN A 38 -13.12 -4.24 -13.45
C ASN A 38 -13.46 -5.70 -13.10
N TYR A 39 -14.72 -6.05 -13.04
CA TYR A 39 -15.26 -7.42 -12.90
C TYR A 39 -15.23 -8.05 -11.50
N VAL A 40 -14.40 -7.62 -10.56
CA VAL A 40 -14.33 -8.21 -9.22
C VAL A 40 -14.56 -7.14 -8.17
N TYR A 41 -15.39 -7.46 -7.19
CA TYR A 41 -15.69 -6.56 -6.07
C TYR A 41 -14.61 -6.65 -5.01
N PHE A 42 -14.03 -5.51 -4.67
CA PHE A 42 -13.14 -5.36 -3.53
C PHE A 42 -13.76 -4.32 -2.59
N ARG A 43 -14.27 -4.78 -1.45
CA ARG A 43 -15.02 -3.95 -0.52
C ARG A 43 -14.11 -2.86 0.08
N GLU A 44 -14.61 -1.63 0.12
CA GLU A 44 -13.99 -0.55 0.89
C GLU A 44 -14.33 -0.69 2.37
N GLY A 45 -13.44 -0.23 3.24
CA GLY A 45 -13.64 -0.22 4.68
C GLY A 45 -12.56 -0.96 5.46
N ARG A 46 -12.90 -1.29 6.70
CA ARG A 46 -11.98 -1.94 7.62
C ARG A 46 -11.87 -3.45 7.35
N TYR A 47 -10.64 -3.95 7.43
CA TYR A 47 -10.33 -5.37 7.32
C TYR A 47 -9.46 -5.81 8.48
N SER A 48 -9.71 -7.02 9.01
CA SER A 48 -8.67 -7.73 9.73
C SER A 48 -7.60 -8.22 8.74
N GLY A 49 -6.44 -8.63 9.24
CA GLY A 49 -5.41 -9.18 8.35
C GLY A 49 -5.87 -10.41 7.59
N TYR A 50 -6.65 -11.28 8.24
CA TYR A 50 -7.19 -12.48 7.60
C TYR A 50 -8.24 -12.15 6.53
N GLU A 51 -9.11 -11.19 6.80
CA GLU A 51 -10.09 -10.73 5.81
C GLU A 51 -9.41 -10.13 4.59
N LEU A 52 -8.39 -9.30 4.79
CA LEU A 52 -7.64 -8.70 3.70
C LEU A 52 -6.90 -9.76 2.88
N LYS A 53 -6.24 -10.70 3.54
CA LYS A 53 -5.56 -11.81 2.88
C LYS A 53 -6.52 -12.57 1.97
N ASN A 54 -7.68 -12.95 2.48
CA ASN A 54 -8.68 -13.70 1.70
C ASN A 54 -9.20 -12.87 0.52
N ALA A 55 -9.44 -11.58 0.72
CA ALA A 55 -9.90 -10.70 -0.36
C ALA A 55 -8.84 -10.57 -1.47
N LEU A 56 -7.57 -10.45 -1.10
CA LEU A 56 -6.48 -10.34 -2.07
C LEU A 56 -6.19 -11.65 -2.83
N GLU A 57 -6.41 -12.79 -2.20
CA GLU A 57 -6.25 -14.09 -2.85
C GLU A 57 -7.28 -14.30 -3.98
N ASP A 58 -8.47 -13.74 -3.81
CA ASP A 58 -9.56 -13.87 -4.77
C ASP A 58 -9.59 -12.73 -5.80
N LEU A 59 -8.74 -11.74 -5.66
CA LEU A 59 -8.74 -10.55 -6.48
C LEU A 59 -8.19 -10.83 -7.88
N SER A 60 -8.93 -10.47 -8.93
CA SER A 60 -8.51 -10.72 -10.31
C SER A 60 -8.13 -9.48 -11.10
N ARG A 61 -8.80 -8.34 -10.90
CA ARG A 61 -8.49 -7.09 -11.60
C ARG A 61 -8.80 -5.88 -10.74
N LEU A 62 -7.81 -5.02 -10.63
CA LEU A 62 -7.90 -3.81 -9.85
C LEU A 62 -7.22 -2.68 -10.64
N SER A 63 -7.86 -1.51 -10.73
CA SER A 63 -7.28 -0.34 -11.39
C SER A 63 -6.70 0.64 -10.39
N PHE A 64 -7.41 0.87 -9.28
CA PHE A 64 -6.99 1.78 -8.22
C PHE A 64 -7.35 1.20 -6.87
N ALA A 65 -6.48 1.40 -5.88
CA ALA A 65 -6.77 1.14 -4.48
C ALA A 65 -5.82 1.91 -3.58
N ARG A 66 -6.32 2.31 -2.42
CA ARG A 66 -5.50 2.78 -1.33
C ARG A 66 -5.66 1.81 -0.16
N ILE A 67 -4.56 1.25 0.31
CA ILE A 67 -4.54 0.28 1.41
C ILE A 67 -3.68 0.84 2.53
N ARG A 68 -4.27 1.01 3.71
CA ARG A 68 -3.62 1.58 4.89
C ARG A 68 -3.46 0.54 5.98
N ARG A 69 -2.29 0.51 6.61
CA ARG A 69 -1.99 -0.39 7.73
C ARG A 69 -1.98 0.37 9.04
N TYR A 70 -2.62 -0.21 10.03
CA TYR A 70 -2.72 0.33 11.38
C TYR A 70 -2.30 -0.71 12.43
N PRO A 71 -1.77 -0.27 13.59
CA PRO A 71 -1.66 -1.17 14.74
C PRO A 71 -3.02 -1.73 15.14
N LEU A 72 -3.03 -2.91 15.76
CA LEU A 72 -4.27 -3.52 16.25
C LEU A 72 -4.99 -2.59 17.24
N LYS A 73 -6.32 -2.61 17.21
CA LYS A 73 -7.20 -1.83 18.08
C LYS A 73 -7.03 -0.31 17.94
N THR A 74 -6.68 0.14 16.75
CA THR A 74 -6.53 1.55 16.45
C THR A 74 -7.77 2.06 15.71
N ASP A 75 -8.20 3.27 16.01
CA ASP A 75 -9.25 3.94 15.25
C ASP A 75 -8.72 4.40 13.90
N ILE A 76 -9.57 4.30 12.88
CA ILE A 76 -9.22 4.73 11.53
C ILE A 76 -9.48 6.23 11.43
N ASP A 77 -8.43 6.98 11.11
CA ASP A 77 -8.49 8.42 10.94
C ASP A 77 -8.59 8.82 9.46
N THR A 78 -8.87 10.09 9.23
CA THR A 78 -8.92 10.64 7.87
C THR A 78 -7.52 11.02 7.43
N ILE A 79 -7.11 10.54 6.26
CA ILE A 79 -5.83 10.89 5.65
C ILE A 79 -6.10 11.41 4.25
N ASP A 80 -5.98 12.71 4.07
CA ASP A 80 -6.12 13.37 2.77
C ASP A 80 -4.77 13.82 2.22
N GLU A 81 -3.94 14.43 3.07
CA GLU A 81 -2.64 14.93 2.69
C GLU A 81 -1.50 14.15 3.38
N TYR A 82 -0.30 14.31 2.89
CA TYR A 82 0.88 13.65 3.47
C TYR A 82 1.08 14.01 4.96
N LYS A 83 0.80 15.24 5.33
CA LYS A 83 0.89 15.66 6.75
C LYS A 83 -0.08 14.89 7.64
N ASP A 84 -1.27 14.59 7.13
CA ASP A 84 -2.26 13.79 7.87
C ASP A 84 -1.72 12.38 8.12
N TYR A 85 -1.10 11.80 7.10
CA TYR A 85 -0.45 10.50 7.23
C TYR A 85 0.65 10.52 8.30
N VAL A 86 1.52 11.52 8.27
CA VAL A 86 2.61 11.67 9.26
C VAL A 86 2.08 11.76 10.69
N GLU A 87 0.99 12.48 10.90
CA GLU A 87 0.37 12.70 12.20
C GLU A 87 -0.53 11.53 12.66
N SER A 88 -0.88 10.62 11.76
CA SER A 88 -1.81 9.52 12.02
C SER A 88 -1.14 8.32 12.69
N GLU A 89 -1.97 7.39 13.13
CA GLU A 89 -1.52 6.06 13.59
C GLU A 89 -1.24 5.10 12.41
N CYS A 90 -1.58 5.48 11.19
CA CYS A 90 -1.29 4.70 9.99
C CYS A 90 0.22 4.62 9.80
N ASP A 91 0.78 3.42 9.83
CA ASP A 91 2.23 3.26 9.74
C ASP A 91 2.73 2.89 8.35
N SER A 92 1.85 2.40 7.48
CA SER A 92 2.15 2.14 6.08
C SER A 92 0.92 2.42 5.21
N LEU A 93 1.15 2.94 4.02
CA LEU A 93 0.09 3.30 3.10
C LEU A 93 0.52 2.96 1.68
N LEU A 94 -0.26 2.11 1.02
CA LEU A 94 -0.02 1.71 -0.36
C LEU A 94 -1.00 2.42 -1.27
N LEU A 95 -0.47 3.12 -2.27
CA LEU A 95 -1.22 3.66 -3.40
C LEU A 95 -0.94 2.78 -4.62
N PHE A 96 -1.99 2.21 -5.17
CA PHE A 96 -1.93 1.43 -6.39
C PHE A 96 -2.80 2.12 -7.44
N TYR A 97 -2.26 2.33 -8.65
CA TYR A 97 -2.99 3.03 -9.69
C TYR A 97 -2.60 2.58 -11.11
N ASP A 98 -3.50 2.85 -12.03
CA ASP A 98 -3.34 2.53 -13.45
C ASP A 98 -3.01 1.05 -13.71
N GLY A 99 -3.44 0.15 -12.82
CA GLY A 99 -3.27 -1.29 -12.97
C GLY A 99 -1.84 -1.81 -12.87
N GLY A 100 -0.87 -0.99 -12.43
CA GLY A 100 0.51 -1.45 -12.37
C GLY A 100 1.50 -0.57 -11.61
N TYR A 101 1.10 0.62 -11.18
CA TYR A 101 1.96 1.55 -10.44
C TYR A 101 1.74 1.40 -8.95
N PHE A 102 2.83 1.23 -8.21
CA PHE A 102 2.83 1.08 -6.76
C PHE A 102 3.65 2.20 -6.13
N GLU A 103 3.09 2.85 -5.11
CA GLU A 103 3.81 3.74 -4.22
C GLU A 103 3.56 3.26 -2.79
N PHE A 104 4.57 2.71 -2.15
CA PHE A 104 4.48 2.15 -0.81
C PHE A 104 5.14 3.09 0.18
N TYR A 105 4.33 3.80 0.95
CA TYR A 105 4.77 4.68 2.04
C TYR A 105 4.89 3.89 3.33
N SER A 106 5.95 4.13 4.10
CA SER A 106 6.09 3.56 5.44
C SER A 106 6.88 4.52 6.34
N LYS A 107 6.49 4.55 7.60
CA LYS A 107 7.22 5.25 8.65
C LYS A 107 8.44 4.47 9.13
N ASP A 108 8.50 3.18 8.80
CA ASP A 108 9.63 2.31 9.12
C ASP A 108 10.55 2.18 7.90
N VAL A 109 11.75 2.71 8.02
CA VAL A 109 12.77 2.70 6.95
C VAL A 109 13.19 1.27 6.60
N ASP A 110 13.26 0.37 7.58
CA ASP A 110 13.62 -1.02 7.32
C ASP A 110 12.58 -1.72 6.43
N THR A 111 11.30 -1.39 6.62
CA THR A 111 10.23 -1.85 5.73
C THR A 111 10.47 -1.38 4.30
N LEU A 112 10.83 -0.11 4.12
CA LEU A 112 11.11 0.44 2.78
C LEU A 112 12.29 -0.27 2.11
N HIS A 113 13.35 -0.57 2.85
CA HIS A 113 14.48 -1.33 2.31
C HIS A 113 14.07 -2.75 1.92
N THR A 114 13.24 -3.39 2.71
CA THR A 114 12.71 -4.73 2.40
C THR A 114 11.87 -4.72 1.12
N ILE A 115 10.99 -3.74 0.95
CA ILE A 115 10.17 -3.58 -0.25
C ILE A 115 11.05 -3.31 -1.47
N PHE A 116 12.03 -2.45 -1.35
CA PHE A 116 12.95 -2.15 -2.45
C PHE A 116 13.69 -3.42 -2.91
N LYS A 117 14.24 -4.17 -1.97
CA LYS A 117 14.92 -5.44 -2.26
C LYS A 117 13.99 -6.44 -2.94
N PHE A 118 12.77 -6.57 -2.43
CA PHE A 118 11.75 -7.42 -3.03
C PHE A 118 11.49 -7.05 -4.49
N GLY A 119 11.35 -5.77 -4.78
CA GLY A 119 11.12 -5.28 -6.13
C GLY A 119 12.29 -5.59 -7.07
N VAL A 120 13.52 -5.39 -6.62
CA VAL A 120 14.72 -5.71 -7.41
C VAL A 120 14.80 -7.21 -7.69
N GLU A 121 14.60 -8.05 -6.68
CA GLU A 121 14.67 -9.50 -6.80
C GLU A 121 13.57 -10.08 -7.71
N ASN A 122 12.44 -9.41 -7.82
CA ASN A 122 11.31 -9.85 -8.64
C ASN A 122 11.23 -9.14 -10.01
N GLY A 123 12.26 -8.36 -10.36
CA GLY A 123 12.36 -7.75 -11.67
C GLY A 123 11.34 -6.65 -11.95
N PHE A 124 10.86 -5.96 -10.94
CA PHE A 124 9.95 -4.84 -11.12
C PHE A 124 10.66 -3.66 -11.77
N GLU A 125 9.93 -2.92 -12.58
CA GLU A 125 10.48 -1.80 -13.34
C GLU A 125 10.42 -0.50 -12.54
N ARG A 126 11.34 0.42 -12.84
CA ARG A 126 11.35 1.79 -12.32
C ARG A 126 11.32 1.84 -10.79
N ILE A 127 12.08 0.95 -10.15
CA ILE A 127 12.16 0.93 -8.69
C ILE A 127 13.00 2.11 -8.23
N GLU A 128 12.43 2.94 -7.37
CA GLU A 128 13.15 4.09 -6.79
C GLU A 128 12.66 4.38 -5.38
N TYR A 129 13.58 4.92 -4.58
CA TYR A 129 13.24 5.51 -3.30
C TYR A 129 12.64 6.89 -3.50
N VAL A 130 11.61 7.19 -2.72
CA VAL A 130 10.97 8.49 -2.67
C VAL A 130 11.32 9.13 -1.34
N ASP A 131 11.85 10.35 -1.37
CA ASP A 131 12.25 11.11 -0.20
C ASP A 131 11.65 12.53 -0.21
N ASP A 132 12.04 13.34 0.77
CA ASP A 132 11.55 14.72 0.89
C ASP A 132 11.93 15.59 -0.30
N ALA A 133 13.03 15.25 -0.99
CA ALA A 133 13.54 16.06 -2.10
C ALA A 133 12.84 15.76 -3.42
N ASN A 134 12.43 14.50 -3.67
CA ASN A 134 11.85 14.11 -4.95
C ASN A 134 10.35 13.82 -4.89
N ASP A 135 9.73 13.79 -3.70
CA ASP A 135 8.29 13.58 -3.57
C ASP A 135 7.55 14.90 -3.73
N VAL A 136 6.82 15.01 -4.84
CA VAL A 136 5.98 16.19 -5.11
C VAL A 136 4.54 15.98 -4.63
N ARG A 137 4.24 14.81 -4.10
CA ARG A 137 2.90 14.47 -3.66
C ARG A 137 2.58 15.11 -2.32
N THR A 138 1.54 15.92 -2.29
CA THR A 138 0.95 16.41 -1.04
C THR A 138 -0.36 15.70 -0.74
N TRP A 139 -1.09 15.31 -1.79
CA TRP A 139 -2.38 14.63 -1.71
C TRP A 139 -2.19 13.12 -1.73
N MET A 140 -2.77 12.41 -0.75
CA MET A 140 -2.62 10.97 -0.56
C MET A 140 -3.82 10.17 -1.06
N HIS A 141 -4.53 10.72 -2.01
CA HIS A 141 -5.64 10.11 -2.76
C HIS A 141 -5.38 10.18 -4.27
N PHE A 142 -6.27 9.57 -5.02
CA PHE A 142 -6.30 9.67 -6.47
C PHE A 142 -7.27 10.75 -6.95
#